data_fd54be357e50e1096325c7664c0ec23d
#
_entry.id   fd54be357e50e1096325c7664c0ec23d
#
_cell.length_a   1.000
_cell.length_b   1.000
_cell.length_c   1.000
_cell.angle_alpha   90.00
_cell.angle_beta   90.00
_cell.angle_gamma   90.00
#
_symmetry.space_group_name_H-M   'P 1'
#
loop_
_entity.id
_entity.type
_entity.pdbx_description
1 polymer ?
#
loop_
_entity_poly.entity_id
_entity_poly.type
_entity_poly.pdbx_seq_one_letter_code
_entity_poly.pdbx_strand_id
1 'polypeptide(L)'
;MAEKNIKLTVQYKGTSFAGWQIQANQKTVQGEITEAVFKVTGQKVNLIGAGRTDAGVHALAQTANFRIDHDLEPERYRDALNFYLDDDIVITAAGEVDYDFHARFDAKYRRYRYLLSAEKSALYRDLRWEHRRSLSFERLRKAAEIVTGEHDFSSFCVVASRKENNICRIMHSKWRKIGLLWVYEIRGDRFLHSMVRSLVGAMVNLADENPDDNLLNLTLNRFSDIINTQAEERITFTAPARGLYLVSVGY
;
A
#
# COMPACT_ATOMS: atom_id res chain seq x y z
N MET A 1 17.12 27.72 16.75
CA MET A 1 17.99 26.75 16.02
C MET A 1 17.52 26.64 14.58
N ALA A 2 18.29 26.01 13.68
CA ALA A 2 17.82 25.81 12.31
C ALA A 2 16.77 24.68 12.29
N GLU A 3 15.68 24.90 11.56
CA GLU A 3 14.67 23.86 11.34
C GLU A 3 15.28 22.66 10.60
N LYS A 4 15.11 21.46 11.13
CA LYS A 4 15.60 20.19 10.57
C LYS A 4 14.45 19.47 9.84
N ASN A 5 14.76 18.72 8.77
CA ASN A 5 13.81 17.82 8.10
C ASN A 5 14.09 16.38 8.52
N ILE A 6 13.19 15.79 9.27
CA ILE A 6 13.34 14.45 9.84
C ILE A 6 12.57 13.45 8.99
N LYS A 7 13.29 12.46 8.43
CA LYS A 7 12.71 11.32 7.73
C LYS A 7 12.52 10.14 8.67
N LEU A 8 11.35 9.55 8.62
CA LEU A 8 10.98 8.33 9.35
C LEU A 8 10.77 7.16 8.39
N THR A 9 11.21 5.97 8.79
CA THR A 9 10.76 4.71 8.21
C THR A 9 9.80 4.05 9.20
N VAL A 10 8.58 3.77 8.75
CA VAL A 10 7.47 3.36 9.60
C VAL A 10 6.97 1.98 9.18
N GLN A 11 6.94 1.05 10.13
CA GLN A 11 6.25 -0.23 10.01
C GLN A 11 4.91 -0.16 10.75
N TYR A 12 3.85 -0.74 10.20
CA TYR A 12 2.58 -0.84 10.91
C TYR A 12 1.71 -2.01 10.47
N LYS A 13 0.97 -2.56 11.43
CA LYS A 13 -0.14 -3.48 11.22
C LYS A 13 -1.42 -2.65 11.07
N GLY A 14 -1.94 -2.54 9.86
CA GLY A 14 -3.03 -1.62 9.53
C GLY A 14 -4.42 -2.01 10.03
N THR A 15 -4.59 -3.21 10.62
CA THR A 15 -5.90 -3.80 10.97
C THR A 15 -6.76 -2.88 11.84
N SER A 16 -6.15 -2.17 12.79
CA SER A 16 -6.82 -1.30 13.76
C SER A 16 -6.95 0.16 13.32
N PHE A 17 -6.50 0.49 12.09
CA PHE A 17 -6.47 1.87 11.60
C PHE A 17 -7.40 2.09 10.41
N ALA A 18 -7.99 3.28 10.36
CA ALA A 18 -8.76 3.77 9.22
C ALA A 18 -7.88 4.18 8.01
N GLY A 19 -6.67 3.65 7.95
CA GLY A 19 -5.64 3.90 6.95
C GLY A 19 -4.57 4.87 7.42
N TRP A 20 -3.77 5.34 6.46
CA TRP A 20 -2.68 6.27 6.75
C TRP A 20 -3.17 7.66 7.12
N GLN A 21 -3.98 8.28 6.26
CA GLN A 21 -4.30 9.71 6.30
C GLN A 21 -5.20 10.08 7.48
N ILE A 22 -4.89 11.17 8.19
CA ILE A 22 -5.74 11.76 9.23
C ILE A 22 -7.15 11.99 8.70
N GLN A 23 -8.15 11.54 9.45
CA GLN A 23 -9.57 11.70 9.23
C GLN A 23 -10.26 12.08 10.54
N ALA A 24 -11.31 12.88 10.47
CA ALA A 24 -12.06 13.29 11.66
C ALA A 24 -12.63 12.06 12.39
N ASN A 25 -12.39 12.00 13.71
CA ASN A 25 -12.90 10.95 14.60
C ASN A 25 -12.47 9.51 14.25
N GLN A 26 -11.33 9.35 13.55
CA GLN A 26 -10.82 8.05 13.17
C GLN A 26 -9.38 7.86 13.68
N LYS A 27 -9.08 6.67 14.18
CA LYS A 27 -7.69 6.27 14.49
C LYS A 27 -6.94 6.01 13.19
N THR A 28 -5.88 6.76 12.91
CA THR A 28 -5.07 6.68 11.69
C THR A 28 -3.59 6.64 12.01
N VAL A 29 -2.78 6.01 11.17
CA VAL A 29 -1.32 5.90 11.41
C VAL A 29 -0.66 7.27 11.46
N GLN A 30 -1.01 8.18 10.54
CA GLN A 30 -0.48 9.55 10.51
C GLN A 30 -0.87 10.32 11.78
N GLY A 31 -2.09 10.16 12.27
CA GLY A 31 -2.58 10.82 13.50
C GLY A 31 -1.79 10.38 14.73
N GLU A 32 -1.63 9.06 14.92
CA GLU A 32 -0.86 8.51 16.05
C GLU A 32 0.59 8.99 16.06
N ILE A 33 1.25 9.00 14.88
CA ILE A 33 2.65 9.49 14.78
C ILE A 33 2.71 11.00 15.06
N THR A 34 1.78 11.79 14.53
CA THR A 34 1.75 13.24 14.76
C THR A 34 1.54 13.57 16.24
N GLU A 35 0.67 12.82 16.91
CA GLU A 35 0.45 12.94 18.35
C GLU A 35 1.69 12.52 19.15
N ALA A 36 2.37 11.44 18.76
CA ALA A 36 3.63 11.03 19.38
C ALA A 36 4.72 12.10 19.23
N VAL A 37 4.84 12.72 18.04
CA VAL A 37 5.77 13.86 17.86
C VAL A 37 5.42 15.01 18.79
N PHE A 38 4.14 15.36 18.93
CA PHE A 38 3.72 16.40 19.85
C PHE A 38 4.06 16.07 21.32
N LYS A 39 3.86 14.82 21.75
CA LYS A 39 4.23 14.39 23.11
C LYS A 39 5.73 14.44 23.38
N VAL A 40 6.55 14.15 22.38
CA VAL A 40 8.03 14.21 22.50
C VAL A 40 8.55 15.64 22.50
N THR A 41 7.97 16.53 21.67
CA THR A 41 8.58 17.82 21.35
C THR A 41 7.78 19.04 21.82
N GLY A 42 6.51 18.86 22.17
CA GLY A 42 5.56 19.96 22.43
C GLY A 42 5.13 20.72 21.16
N GLN A 43 5.59 20.31 19.98
CA GLN A 43 5.33 21.00 18.71
C GLN A 43 4.42 20.20 17.79
N LYS A 44 3.49 20.89 17.13
CA LYS A 44 2.66 20.33 16.06
C LYS A 44 3.44 20.36 14.74
N VAL A 45 3.48 19.23 14.05
CA VAL A 45 4.18 19.09 12.77
C VAL A 45 3.22 18.68 11.66
N ASN A 46 3.59 19.00 10.42
CA ASN A 46 2.94 18.46 9.23
C ASN A 46 3.69 17.21 8.77
N LEU A 47 3.21 16.03 9.17
CA LEU A 47 3.80 14.75 8.78
C LEU A 47 3.38 14.39 7.34
N ILE A 48 4.33 14.24 6.45
CA ILE A 48 4.13 13.94 5.02
C ILE A 48 4.50 12.49 4.74
N GLY A 49 3.52 11.65 4.38
CA GLY A 49 3.78 10.26 3.98
C GLY A 49 4.05 10.11 2.49
N ALA A 50 4.89 9.14 2.10
CA ALA A 50 5.22 8.84 0.71
C ALA A 50 4.02 8.36 -0.13
N GLY A 51 3.02 7.79 0.52
CA GLY A 51 1.77 7.37 -0.08
C GLY A 51 0.70 7.14 0.98
N ARG A 52 -0.56 7.16 0.56
CA ARG A 52 -1.68 6.77 1.42
C ARG A 52 -1.92 5.28 1.28
N THR A 53 -2.19 4.62 2.40
CA THR A 53 -2.70 3.24 2.42
C THR A 53 -4.15 3.25 2.89
N ASP A 54 -4.97 2.37 2.33
CA ASP A 54 -6.37 2.20 2.72
C ASP A 54 -6.49 1.64 4.15
N ALA A 55 -7.68 1.72 4.73
CA ALA A 55 -8.00 1.07 6.00
C ALA A 55 -7.66 -0.43 5.95
N GLY A 56 -6.99 -0.95 6.97
CA GLY A 56 -6.59 -2.33 7.09
C GLY A 56 -5.35 -2.75 6.28
N VAL A 57 -4.74 -1.86 5.48
CA VAL A 57 -3.50 -2.13 4.72
C VAL A 57 -2.29 -1.96 5.62
N HIS A 58 -1.33 -2.88 5.54
CA HIS A 58 -0.10 -2.87 6.32
C HIS A 58 1.06 -2.15 5.62
N ALA A 59 2.12 -1.85 6.35
CA ALA A 59 3.39 -1.43 5.78
C ALA A 59 4.57 -2.07 6.51
N LEU A 60 5.59 -2.45 5.73
CA LEU A 60 6.90 -2.88 6.26
C LEU A 60 7.86 -1.69 6.34
N ALA A 61 7.77 -0.74 5.40
CA ALA A 61 8.64 0.45 5.37
C ALA A 61 7.94 1.60 4.62
N GLN A 62 6.89 2.17 5.22
CA GLN A 62 6.37 3.46 4.79
C GLN A 62 7.41 4.53 5.11
N THR A 63 7.60 5.48 4.21
CA THR A 63 8.45 6.65 4.46
C THR A 63 7.58 7.87 4.77
N ALA A 64 7.96 8.63 5.79
CA ALA A 64 7.35 9.92 6.08
C ALA A 64 8.44 10.92 6.46
N ASN A 65 8.15 12.22 6.32
CA ASN A 65 9.01 13.28 6.82
C ASN A 65 8.21 14.43 7.43
N PHE A 66 8.84 15.15 8.33
CA PHE A 66 8.33 16.40 8.89
C PHE A 66 9.48 17.36 9.18
N ARG A 67 9.18 18.66 9.21
CA ARG A 67 10.12 19.71 9.59
C ARG A 67 9.86 20.16 11.02
N ILE A 68 10.94 20.43 11.75
CA ILE A 68 10.86 20.82 13.16
C ILE A 68 12.11 21.61 13.59
N ASP A 69 11.92 22.62 14.44
CA ASP A 69 12.99 23.30 15.17
C ASP A 69 13.03 22.77 16.61
N HIS A 70 13.84 21.73 16.84
CA HIS A 70 13.94 21.06 18.14
C HIS A 70 15.33 20.47 18.35
N ASP A 71 15.79 20.42 19.62
CA ASP A 71 17.13 19.98 20.01
C ASP A 71 17.40 18.50 19.91
N LEU A 72 16.33 17.67 19.84
CA LEU A 72 16.50 16.21 19.80
C LEU A 72 17.31 15.83 18.57
N GLU A 73 18.34 15.00 18.79
CA GLU A 73 19.12 14.44 17.70
C GLU A 73 18.25 13.57 16.79
N PRO A 74 18.42 13.66 15.46
CA PRO A 74 17.52 13.01 14.49
C PRO A 74 17.33 11.51 14.71
N GLU A 75 18.37 10.79 15.06
CA GLU A 75 18.34 9.34 15.30
C GLU A 75 17.56 8.95 16.54
N ARG A 76 17.49 9.86 17.53
CA ARG A 76 16.77 9.63 18.79
C ARG A 76 15.26 9.71 18.63
N TYR A 77 14.74 10.32 17.55
CA TYR A 77 13.30 10.30 17.28
C TYR A 77 12.74 8.88 17.18
N ARG A 78 13.52 7.91 16.69
CA ARG A 78 13.08 6.51 16.63
C ARG A 78 12.62 6.00 18.00
N ASP A 79 13.48 6.09 18.98
CA ASP A 79 13.21 5.50 20.30
C ASP A 79 12.21 6.36 21.10
N ALA A 80 12.31 7.69 20.98
CA ALA A 80 11.39 8.61 21.63
C ALA A 80 9.94 8.48 21.12
N LEU A 81 9.73 8.31 19.81
CA LEU A 81 8.41 8.12 19.24
C LEU A 81 7.84 6.74 19.58
N ASN A 82 8.67 5.68 19.52
CA ASN A 82 8.24 4.33 19.86
C ASN A 82 7.79 4.18 21.33
N PHE A 83 8.25 5.05 22.21
CA PHE A 83 7.79 5.07 23.61
C PHE A 83 6.31 5.47 23.74
N TYR A 84 5.79 6.32 22.83
CA TYR A 84 4.42 6.82 22.87
C TYR A 84 3.48 6.14 21.86
N LEU A 85 4.02 5.40 20.90
CA LEU A 85 3.22 4.74 19.87
C LEU A 85 2.60 3.43 20.38
N ASP A 86 1.46 3.08 19.79
CA ASP A 86 0.81 1.79 19.95
C ASP A 86 1.69 0.67 19.36
N ASP A 87 1.62 -0.55 19.91
CA ASP A 87 2.38 -1.72 19.46
C ASP A 87 2.17 -2.07 17.97
N ASP A 88 1.06 -1.63 17.38
CA ASP A 88 0.77 -1.81 15.95
C ASP A 88 1.52 -0.82 15.04
N ILE A 89 2.29 0.16 15.58
CA ILE A 89 3.13 1.12 14.83
C ILE A 89 4.54 1.14 15.39
N VAL A 90 5.54 0.96 14.54
CA VAL A 90 6.96 1.03 14.92
C VAL A 90 7.73 1.95 13.97
N ILE A 91 8.43 2.92 14.52
CA ILE A 91 9.45 3.67 13.80
C ILE A 91 10.71 2.81 13.76
N THR A 92 11.06 2.28 12.59
CA THR A 92 12.22 1.39 12.41
C THR A 92 13.52 2.16 12.17
N ALA A 93 13.42 3.38 11.62
CA ALA A 93 14.55 4.29 11.44
C ALA A 93 14.06 5.75 11.47
N ALA A 94 14.93 6.63 11.98
CA ALA A 94 14.78 8.07 11.90
C ALA A 94 16.14 8.68 11.58
N GLY A 95 16.15 9.81 10.87
CA GLY A 95 17.38 10.53 10.53
C GLY A 95 17.07 11.85 9.82
N GLU A 96 18.05 12.77 9.83
CA GLU A 96 17.94 14.02 9.09
C GLU A 96 18.13 13.77 7.59
N VAL A 97 17.45 14.57 6.79
CA VAL A 97 17.56 14.57 5.33
C VAL A 97 17.63 16.01 4.84
N ASP A 98 17.96 16.18 3.55
CA ASP A 98 17.99 17.52 2.93
C ASP A 98 16.70 18.28 3.25
N TYR A 99 16.84 19.57 3.50
CA TYR A 99 15.73 20.42 3.90
C TYR A 99 14.55 20.36 2.92
N ASP A 100 14.84 20.27 1.61
CA ASP A 100 13.84 20.23 0.55
C ASP A 100 13.27 18.83 0.28
N PHE A 101 13.80 17.79 0.94
CA PHE A 101 13.30 16.44 0.76
C PHE A 101 11.81 16.35 1.08
N HIS A 102 11.07 15.71 0.17
CA HIS A 102 9.63 15.51 0.29
C HIS A 102 9.26 14.04 0.06
N ALA A 103 8.87 13.33 1.11
CA ALA A 103 8.62 11.88 1.07
C ALA A 103 7.70 11.42 -0.07
N ARG A 104 6.73 12.24 -0.48
CA ARG A 104 5.78 11.89 -1.54
C ARG A 104 6.28 12.19 -2.95
N PHE A 105 6.85 13.38 -3.16
CA PHE A 105 7.15 13.88 -4.51
C PHE A 105 8.51 13.40 -5.02
N ASP A 106 9.49 13.18 -4.13
CA ASP A 106 10.81 12.68 -4.52
C ASP A 106 10.85 11.16 -4.69
N ALA A 107 9.77 10.49 -4.28
CA ALA A 107 9.68 9.03 -4.41
C ALA A 107 9.56 8.59 -5.86
N LYS A 108 10.57 7.85 -6.33
CA LYS A 108 10.68 7.29 -7.70
C LYS A 108 9.84 6.05 -7.90
N TYR A 109 9.65 5.25 -6.85
CA TYR A 109 8.77 4.09 -6.89
C TYR A 109 8.19 3.73 -5.53
N ARG A 110 7.09 2.95 -5.55
CA ARG A 110 6.53 2.24 -4.40
C ARG A 110 6.47 0.76 -4.75
N ARG A 111 6.79 -0.10 -3.78
CA ARG A 111 6.69 -1.55 -3.93
C ARG A 111 5.67 -2.08 -2.95
N TYR A 112 4.73 -2.86 -3.48
CA TYR A 112 3.72 -3.55 -2.68
C TYR A 112 3.88 -5.05 -2.78
N ARG A 113 3.42 -5.74 -1.74
CA ARG A 113 3.27 -7.19 -1.70
C ARG A 113 1.85 -7.52 -1.25
N TYR A 114 1.25 -8.50 -1.88
CA TYR A 114 -0.03 -9.05 -1.46
C TYR A 114 0.13 -10.52 -1.08
N LEU A 115 -0.38 -10.91 0.11
CA LEU A 115 -0.34 -12.27 0.62
C LEU A 115 -1.73 -12.90 0.55
N LEU A 116 -1.81 -14.07 -0.08
CA LEU A 116 -3.00 -14.89 -0.19
C LEU A 116 -2.65 -16.33 0.22
N SER A 117 -3.54 -17.01 0.92
CA SER A 117 -3.39 -18.40 1.37
C SER A 117 -4.64 -19.20 1.11
N ALA A 118 -4.48 -20.46 0.65
CA ALA A 118 -5.58 -21.41 0.54
C ALA A 118 -6.06 -21.92 1.91
N GLU A 119 -5.25 -21.75 2.98
CA GLU A 119 -5.55 -22.26 4.30
C GLU A 119 -6.05 -21.17 5.25
N LYS A 120 -7.02 -21.55 6.07
CA LYS A 120 -7.47 -20.75 7.21
C LYS A 120 -6.44 -20.78 8.34
N SER A 121 -6.22 -19.63 8.98
CA SER A 121 -5.34 -19.54 10.15
C SER A 121 -5.90 -18.56 11.19
N ALA A 122 -5.99 -19.00 12.42
CA ALA A 122 -6.34 -18.12 13.53
C ALA A 122 -5.27 -17.06 13.78
N LEU A 123 -3.99 -17.39 13.57
CA LEU A 123 -2.86 -16.50 13.84
C LEU A 123 -2.63 -15.47 12.73
N TYR A 124 -2.85 -15.85 11.47
CA TYR A 124 -2.51 -15.00 10.31
C TYR A 124 -3.73 -14.44 9.58
N ARG A 125 -4.95 -14.60 10.13
CA ARG A 125 -6.19 -14.18 9.50
C ARG A 125 -6.25 -12.69 9.15
N ASP A 126 -5.55 -11.84 9.92
CA ASP A 126 -5.50 -10.40 9.74
C ASP A 126 -4.28 -9.94 8.92
N LEU A 127 -3.42 -10.88 8.50
CA LEU A 127 -2.16 -10.61 7.82
C LEU A 127 -2.11 -11.16 6.39
N ARG A 128 -3.18 -11.82 5.93
CA ARG A 128 -3.28 -12.37 4.58
C ARG A 128 -4.74 -12.56 4.19
N TRP A 129 -5.00 -12.66 2.89
CA TRP A 129 -6.31 -13.06 2.39
C TRP A 129 -6.42 -14.58 2.39
N GLU A 130 -7.40 -15.12 3.09
CA GLU A 130 -7.75 -16.54 3.04
C GLU A 130 -8.71 -16.78 1.87
N HIS A 131 -8.21 -17.38 0.80
CA HIS A 131 -8.96 -17.70 -0.40
C HIS A 131 -8.90 -19.23 -0.64
N ARG A 132 -10.01 -19.90 -0.38
CA ARG A 132 -10.07 -21.37 -0.33
C ARG A 132 -10.28 -22.05 -1.67
N ARG A 133 -10.52 -21.28 -2.75
CA ARG A 133 -10.75 -21.83 -4.07
C ARG A 133 -9.44 -22.17 -4.75
N SER A 134 -9.48 -23.14 -5.66
CA SER A 134 -8.35 -23.49 -6.51
C SER A 134 -8.06 -22.35 -7.49
N LEU A 135 -6.80 -22.01 -7.64
CA LEU A 135 -6.34 -20.94 -8.52
C LEU A 135 -5.34 -21.47 -9.55
N SER A 136 -5.56 -21.15 -10.81
CA SER A 136 -4.61 -21.42 -11.89
C SER A 136 -3.40 -20.48 -11.79
N PHE A 137 -2.23 -21.02 -11.45
CA PHE A 137 -1.00 -20.25 -11.40
C PHE A 137 -0.61 -19.65 -12.76
N GLU A 138 -0.89 -20.38 -13.83
CA GLU A 138 -0.60 -19.91 -15.18
C GLU A 138 -1.43 -18.66 -15.53
N ARG A 139 -2.73 -18.65 -15.19
CA ARG A 139 -3.57 -17.47 -15.40
C ARG A 139 -3.12 -16.29 -14.57
N LEU A 140 -2.77 -16.50 -13.29
CA LEU A 140 -2.19 -15.44 -12.43
C LEU A 140 -0.91 -14.85 -13.03
N ARG A 141 -0.01 -15.71 -13.52
CA ARG A 141 1.26 -15.30 -14.13
C ARG A 141 1.02 -14.45 -15.38
N LYS A 142 0.18 -14.93 -16.31
CA LYS A 142 -0.18 -14.20 -17.54
C LYS A 142 -0.85 -12.86 -17.24
N ALA A 143 -1.78 -12.82 -16.28
CA ALA A 143 -2.43 -11.58 -15.87
C ALA A 143 -1.42 -10.56 -15.27
N ALA A 144 -0.46 -11.03 -14.48
CA ALA A 144 0.59 -10.15 -13.93
C ALA A 144 1.51 -9.58 -15.04
N GLU A 145 1.79 -10.34 -16.09
CA GLU A 145 2.58 -9.89 -17.25
C GLU A 145 1.87 -8.75 -17.99
N ILE A 146 0.55 -8.84 -18.19
CA ILE A 146 -0.28 -7.81 -18.83
C ILE A 146 -0.23 -6.47 -18.05
N VAL A 147 -0.14 -6.52 -16.73
CA VAL A 147 -0.08 -5.31 -15.87
C VAL A 147 1.23 -4.55 -16.01
N THR A 148 2.31 -5.21 -16.48
CA THR A 148 3.63 -4.58 -16.61
C THR A 148 3.65 -3.62 -17.81
N GLY A 149 4.20 -2.41 -17.61
CA GLY A 149 4.25 -1.38 -18.64
C GLY A 149 3.61 -0.07 -18.16
N GLU A 150 3.32 0.80 -19.13
CA GLU A 150 2.65 2.07 -18.90
C GLU A 150 1.22 2.00 -19.42
N HIS A 151 0.24 2.12 -18.52
CA HIS A 151 -1.18 1.96 -18.83
C HIS A 151 -2.02 2.96 -18.05
N ASP A 152 -3.22 3.25 -18.53
CA ASP A 152 -4.26 3.95 -17.79
C ASP A 152 -4.99 2.97 -16.88
N PHE A 153 -4.86 3.17 -15.56
CA PHE A 153 -5.50 2.32 -14.56
C PHE A 153 -6.82 2.89 -14.00
N SER A 154 -7.51 3.74 -14.76
CA SER A 154 -8.81 4.33 -14.36
C SER A 154 -9.84 3.29 -13.95
N SER A 155 -9.89 2.14 -14.64
CA SER A 155 -10.80 1.03 -14.34
C SER A 155 -10.52 0.32 -13.02
N PHE A 156 -9.32 0.51 -12.46
CA PHE A 156 -8.86 -0.13 -11.22
C PHE A 156 -8.80 0.82 -10.03
N CYS A 157 -9.32 2.03 -10.14
CA CYS A 157 -9.32 2.99 -9.03
C CYS A 157 -10.74 3.37 -8.59
N VAL A 158 -10.82 3.92 -7.38
CA VAL A 158 -12.07 4.49 -6.85
C VAL A 158 -12.46 5.69 -7.72
N VAL A 159 -13.70 5.71 -8.24
CA VAL A 159 -14.19 6.72 -9.20
C VAL A 159 -13.99 8.15 -8.65
N ALA A 160 -14.36 8.41 -7.39
CA ALA A 160 -14.19 9.72 -6.76
C ALA A 160 -12.71 10.17 -6.64
N SER A 161 -11.76 9.27 -6.89
CA SER A 161 -10.31 9.55 -6.83
C SER A 161 -9.66 9.62 -8.21
N ARG A 162 -10.42 9.46 -9.29
CA ARG A 162 -9.93 9.60 -10.67
C ARG A 162 -9.46 11.03 -10.90
N LYS A 163 -8.36 11.16 -11.62
CA LYS A 163 -7.78 12.44 -12.06
C LYS A 163 -7.85 12.53 -13.58
N GLU A 164 -7.45 13.65 -14.13
CA GLU A 164 -7.25 13.81 -15.59
C GLU A 164 -6.21 12.82 -16.14
N ASN A 165 -5.14 12.56 -15.36
CA ASN A 165 -4.11 11.58 -15.72
C ASN A 165 -4.08 10.46 -14.68
N ASN A 166 -4.50 9.25 -15.08
CA ASN A 166 -4.47 8.01 -14.30
C ASN A 166 -3.44 7.00 -14.84
N ILE A 167 -2.55 7.44 -15.73
CA ILE A 167 -1.45 6.62 -16.24
C ILE A 167 -0.46 6.34 -15.14
N CYS A 168 -0.08 5.06 -14.98
CA CYS A 168 0.97 4.61 -14.07
C CYS A 168 1.93 3.69 -14.82
N ARG A 169 3.22 3.79 -14.49
CA ARG A 169 4.25 2.91 -15.03
C ARG A 169 4.56 1.79 -14.04
N ILE A 170 4.20 0.56 -14.41
CA ILE A 170 4.48 -0.63 -13.62
C ILE A 170 5.79 -1.27 -14.08
N MET A 171 6.80 -1.22 -13.22
CA MET A 171 8.17 -1.69 -13.49
C MET A 171 8.35 -3.17 -13.18
N HIS A 172 7.49 -3.73 -12.33
CA HIS A 172 7.53 -5.13 -11.93
C HIS A 172 6.14 -5.56 -11.47
N SER A 173 5.70 -6.72 -11.94
CA SER A 173 4.43 -7.35 -11.55
C SER A 173 4.59 -8.85 -11.65
N LYS A 174 4.52 -9.59 -10.52
CA LYS A 174 4.79 -11.03 -10.52
C LYS A 174 4.09 -11.76 -9.39
N TRP A 175 3.50 -12.90 -9.72
CA TRP A 175 3.06 -13.91 -8.74
C TRP A 175 4.14 -14.94 -8.47
N ARG A 176 4.21 -15.41 -7.23
CA ARG A 176 5.01 -16.54 -6.78
C ARG A 176 4.18 -17.42 -5.86
N LYS A 177 4.43 -18.72 -5.86
CA LYS A 177 3.89 -19.66 -4.88
C LYS A 177 5.02 -20.11 -3.97
N ILE A 178 4.85 -19.94 -2.65
CA ILE A 178 5.83 -20.31 -1.63
C ILE A 178 5.10 -21.19 -0.62
N GLY A 179 5.22 -22.51 -0.76
CA GLY A 179 4.41 -23.46 0.01
C GLY A 179 2.91 -23.22 -0.22
N LEU A 180 2.19 -22.87 0.85
CA LEU A 180 0.74 -22.58 0.83
C LEU A 180 0.42 -21.11 0.59
N LEU A 181 1.41 -20.26 0.46
CA LEU A 181 1.24 -18.84 0.21
C LEU A 181 1.37 -18.53 -1.28
N TRP A 182 0.46 -17.71 -1.76
CA TRP A 182 0.55 -17.02 -3.03
C TRP A 182 0.98 -15.59 -2.73
N VAL A 183 2.06 -15.18 -3.34
CA VAL A 183 2.69 -13.87 -3.11
C VAL A 183 2.67 -13.09 -4.42
N TYR A 184 1.96 -11.98 -4.43
CA TYR A 184 2.03 -11.02 -5.53
C TYR A 184 2.94 -9.88 -5.16
N GLU A 185 3.87 -9.51 -6.04
CA GLU A 185 4.72 -8.34 -5.89
C GLU A 185 4.52 -7.41 -7.07
N ILE A 186 4.36 -6.11 -6.75
CA ILE A 186 4.22 -5.05 -7.76
C ILE A 186 5.07 -3.84 -7.36
N ARG A 187 5.76 -3.25 -8.34
CA ARG A 187 6.51 -2.01 -8.21
C ARG A 187 6.13 -1.06 -9.34
N GLY A 188 5.77 0.16 -9.00
CA GLY A 188 5.41 1.20 -9.95
C GLY A 188 5.85 2.58 -9.46
N ASP A 189 5.88 3.55 -10.37
CA ASP A 189 6.20 4.95 -10.07
C ASP A 189 5.14 5.57 -9.14
N ARG A 190 3.89 5.24 -9.38
CA ARG A 190 2.73 5.66 -8.58
C ARG A 190 1.62 4.62 -8.63
N PHE A 191 0.70 4.71 -7.68
CA PHE A 191 -0.52 3.92 -7.64
C PHE A 191 -1.72 4.81 -7.35
N LEU A 192 -2.87 4.48 -7.95
CA LEU A 192 -4.13 5.14 -7.69
C LEU A 192 -4.80 4.54 -6.44
N HIS A 193 -5.84 5.20 -5.95
CA HIS A 193 -6.60 4.76 -4.77
C HIS A 193 -7.17 3.35 -4.99
N SER A 194 -6.83 2.42 -4.10
CA SER A 194 -7.20 1.00 -4.12
C SER A 194 -6.72 0.20 -5.34
N MET A 195 -5.92 0.78 -6.25
CA MET A 195 -5.50 0.16 -7.51
C MET A 195 -4.91 -1.24 -7.33
N VAL A 196 -3.93 -1.41 -6.43
CA VAL A 196 -3.27 -2.71 -6.24
C VAL A 196 -4.26 -3.77 -5.75
N ARG A 197 -5.20 -3.41 -4.87
CA ARG A 197 -6.24 -4.33 -4.39
C ARG A 197 -7.23 -4.71 -5.49
N SER A 198 -7.60 -3.76 -6.35
CA SER A 198 -8.47 -4.02 -7.50
C SER A 198 -7.80 -4.92 -8.54
N LEU A 199 -6.50 -4.70 -8.82
CA LEU A 199 -5.70 -5.56 -9.69
C LEU A 199 -5.62 -7.00 -9.14
N VAL A 200 -5.30 -7.16 -7.85
CA VAL A 200 -5.25 -8.48 -7.21
C VAL A 200 -6.61 -9.16 -7.26
N GLY A 201 -7.68 -8.43 -6.95
CA GLY A 201 -9.03 -8.95 -7.01
C GLY A 201 -9.41 -9.47 -8.39
N ALA A 202 -9.11 -8.68 -9.44
CA ALA A 202 -9.36 -9.06 -10.83
C ALA A 202 -8.54 -10.29 -11.25
N MET A 203 -7.24 -10.33 -10.92
CA MET A 203 -6.37 -11.46 -11.22
C MET A 203 -6.80 -12.74 -10.52
N VAL A 204 -7.22 -12.66 -9.25
CA VAL A 204 -7.72 -13.82 -8.49
C VAL A 204 -9.04 -14.33 -9.08
N ASN A 205 -9.96 -13.42 -9.43
CA ASN A 205 -11.20 -13.78 -10.10
C ASN A 205 -10.96 -14.49 -11.44
N LEU A 206 -10.07 -13.95 -12.27
CA LEU A 206 -9.66 -14.54 -13.55
C LEU A 206 -9.00 -15.92 -13.38
N ALA A 207 -8.28 -16.13 -12.30
CA ALA A 207 -7.55 -17.37 -12.03
C ALA A 207 -8.38 -18.43 -11.31
N ASP A 208 -9.55 -18.07 -10.76
CA ASP A 208 -10.47 -19.02 -10.10
C ASP A 208 -10.88 -20.12 -11.09
N GLU A 209 -10.70 -21.38 -10.71
CA GLU A 209 -11.05 -22.54 -11.54
C GLU A 209 -12.54 -22.89 -11.45
N ASN A 210 -13.23 -22.37 -10.41
CA ASN A 210 -14.66 -22.54 -10.20
C ASN A 210 -15.29 -21.18 -9.83
N PRO A 211 -15.38 -20.24 -10.79
CA PRO A 211 -15.95 -18.92 -10.51
C PRO A 211 -17.45 -19.04 -10.16
N ASP A 212 -17.92 -18.21 -9.22
CA ASP A 212 -19.35 -18.07 -8.98
C ASP A 212 -20.03 -17.43 -10.19
N ASP A 213 -21.24 -17.84 -10.54
CA ASP A 213 -22.04 -17.31 -11.65
C ASP A 213 -22.26 -15.79 -11.57
N ASN A 214 -22.13 -15.22 -10.38
CA ASN A 214 -22.28 -13.78 -10.10
C ASN A 214 -20.98 -12.97 -10.23
N LEU A 215 -19.81 -13.61 -10.41
CA LEU A 215 -18.56 -12.94 -10.68
C LEU A 215 -18.40 -12.77 -12.20
N LEU A 216 -17.98 -11.59 -12.63
CA LEU A 216 -17.64 -11.30 -14.02
C LEU A 216 -16.77 -12.44 -14.57
N ASN A 217 -17.25 -13.11 -15.63
CA ASN A 217 -16.46 -14.09 -16.38
C ASN A 217 -15.28 -13.39 -17.07
N LEU A 218 -14.27 -13.02 -16.26
CA LEU A 218 -13.11 -12.29 -16.71
C LEU A 218 -12.16 -13.25 -17.41
N THR A 219 -12.02 -13.08 -18.73
CA THR A 219 -11.00 -13.78 -19.53
C THR A 219 -9.72 -12.96 -19.59
N LEU A 220 -8.59 -13.62 -19.93
CA LEU A 220 -7.31 -12.91 -20.14
C LEU A 220 -7.43 -11.83 -21.23
N ASN A 221 -8.16 -12.08 -22.30
CA ASN A 221 -8.37 -11.11 -23.37
C ASN A 221 -9.14 -9.89 -22.82
N ARG A 222 -10.25 -10.10 -22.12
CA ARG A 222 -11.02 -9.01 -21.53
C ARG A 222 -10.22 -8.23 -20.47
N PHE A 223 -9.42 -8.90 -19.64
CA PHE A 223 -8.52 -8.23 -18.70
C PHE A 223 -7.48 -7.37 -19.42
N SER A 224 -6.91 -7.87 -20.52
CA SER A 224 -6.00 -7.12 -21.37
C SER A 224 -6.68 -5.91 -21.99
N ASP A 225 -7.90 -6.07 -22.49
CA ASP A 225 -8.67 -4.98 -23.08
C ASP A 225 -8.97 -3.88 -22.06
N ILE A 226 -9.40 -4.25 -20.85
CA ILE A 226 -9.67 -3.28 -19.76
C ILE A 226 -8.42 -2.45 -19.42
N ILE A 227 -7.23 -3.06 -19.46
CA ILE A 227 -5.96 -2.35 -19.18
C ILE A 227 -5.56 -1.45 -20.36
N ASN A 228 -5.74 -1.91 -21.61
CA ASN A 228 -5.18 -1.27 -22.77
C ASN A 228 -6.12 -0.26 -23.46
N THR A 229 -7.44 -0.38 -23.31
CA THR A 229 -8.44 0.40 -24.08
C THR A 229 -9.12 1.52 -23.30
N GLN A 230 -8.69 1.83 -22.08
CA GLN A 230 -9.36 2.80 -21.20
C GLN A 230 -10.88 2.51 -21.07
N ALA A 231 -11.22 1.24 -20.96
CA ALA A 231 -12.62 0.81 -20.86
C ALA A 231 -13.33 1.57 -19.74
N GLU A 232 -14.53 2.08 -20.01
CA GLU A 232 -15.38 2.70 -18.99
C GLU A 232 -15.77 1.70 -17.89
N GLU A 233 -15.54 0.42 -18.15
CA GLU A 233 -15.86 -0.68 -17.27
C GLU A 233 -15.00 -0.64 -16.01
N ARG A 234 -15.65 -0.60 -14.86
CA ARG A 234 -15.00 -0.60 -13.57
C ARG A 234 -14.87 -2.02 -13.03
N ILE A 235 -13.68 -2.37 -12.55
CA ILE A 235 -13.52 -3.53 -11.70
C ILE A 235 -14.10 -3.23 -10.32
N THR A 236 -15.22 -3.89 -9.99
CA THR A 236 -15.96 -3.64 -8.73
C THR A 236 -15.42 -4.44 -7.56
N PHE A 237 -14.76 -5.58 -7.82
CA PHE A 237 -14.22 -6.44 -6.77
C PHE A 237 -12.82 -5.99 -6.35
N THR A 238 -12.68 -5.67 -5.07
CA THR A 238 -11.42 -5.24 -4.47
C THR A 238 -10.95 -6.27 -3.44
N ALA A 239 -9.75 -6.81 -3.61
CA ALA A 239 -9.18 -7.78 -2.67
C ALA A 239 -9.09 -7.22 -1.23
N PRO A 240 -9.29 -8.04 -0.18
CA PRO A 240 -9.24 -7.62 1.21
C PRO A 240 -7.95 -6.86 1.56
N ALA A 241 -8.08 -5.76 2.31
CA ALA A 241 -6.96 -4.89 2.68
C ALA A 241 -5.86 -5.63 3.45
N ARG A 242 -6.26 -6.55 4.35
CA ARG A 242 -5.38 -7.33 5.23
C ARG A 242 -4.33 -8.19 4.51
N GLY A 243 -4.43 -8.38 3.21
CA GLY A 243 -3.40 -9.07 2.42
C GLY A 243 -2.33 -8.13 1.86
N LEU A 244 -2.55 -6.82 1.87
CA LEU A 244 -1.70 -5.83 1.20
C LEU A 244 -0.70 -5.18 2.15
N TYR A 245 0.56 -5.09 1.69
CA TYR A 245 1.68 -4.46 2.39
C TYR A 245 2.40 -3.47 1.49
N LEU A 246 2.60 -2.24 1.95
CA LEU A 246 3.62 -1.35 1.39
C LEU A 246 4.99 -1.84 1.88
N VAL A 247 5.81 -2.37 0.97
CA VAL A 247 7.09 -3.03 1.30
C VAL A 247 8.22 -2.03 1.38
N SER A 248 8.28 -1.08 0.43
CA SER A 248 9.33 -0.07 0.38
C SER A 248 8.94 1.09 -0.53
N VAL A 249 9.58 2.22 -0.28
CA VAL A 249 9.58 3.41 -1.14
C VAL A 249 11.01 3.68 -1.57
N GLY A 250 11.27 3.95 -2.86
CA GLY A 250 12.60 4.28 -3.38
C GLY A 250 12.68 5.73 -3.79
N TYR A 251 13.83 6.35 -3.52
CA TYR A 251 14.20 7.72 -3.78
C TYR A 251 15.38 7.84 -4.73
#